data_ba9b9d2c02cf7dbf2360ae93d799b059
#
_entry.id   ba9b9d2c02cf7dbf2360ae93d799b059
#
_cell.length_a   1.000
_cell.length_b   1.000
_cell.length_c   1.000
_cell.angle_alpha   90.00
_cell.angle_beta   90.00
_cell.angle_gamma   90.00
#
_symmetry.space_group_name_H-M   'P 1'
#
loop_
_entity.id
_entity.type
_entity.pdbx_description
1 polymer ?
#
loop_
_entity_poly.entity_id
_entity_poly.type
_entity_poly.pdbx_seq_one_letter_code
_entity_poly.pdbx_strand_id
1 'polypeptide(L)'
;MCGRTACTLDPEEVSRASRYRNRHGQRRQPRWREGDADKYRPSYNKSPQSFSPVLLSQRHFDKDASVDECVVAAMRWGLIPSWFREDDPRKMQYSTNNCRSESLLDKKSYKDPFLKGQRCVILADGFYEWRRQGKEKQPFFIYFPQSQPDSVLGKEEQRDENKWTGWRLLTIAGLFDCWKPPGGEEPIYTYTVITVDASPNLQNIHDRMPAVLDGEADVRRWLDFGEVKSSDALKLLQPTNLLTFHPVSSLVNNSRNNSPECLQPVDPQAKKEPKPTASSKMMMSWLKDGSSSKRKEPSTCDATTHKHPPKAKEDLKSSGTLENWLNSKKARID
;
A
#
# COMPACT_ATOMS: atom_id res chain seq x y z
N MET A 1 3.83 12.32 4.38
CA MET A 1 4.62 11.16 4.89
C MET A 1 4.07 9.90 4.24
N CYS A 2 4.95 9.02 3.74
CA CYS A 2 4.58 7.79 3.07
C CYS A 2 3.62 6.94 3.93
N GLY A 3 2.41 6.80 3.52
CA GLY A 3 1.37 6.04 4.23
C GLY A 3 0.62 5.06 3.34
N ARG A 4 1.08 4.91 2.09
CA ARG A 4 0.48 4.03 1.12
C ARG A 4 1.51 3.52 0.12
N THR A 5 1.53 2.20 -0.14
CA THR A 5 2.42 1.57 -1.12
C THR A 5 1.64 0.61 -2.02
N ALA A 6 2.25 0.17 -3.10
CA ALA A 6 1.82 -0.99 -3.87
C ALA A 6 2.93 -2.04 -3.87
N CYS A 7 2.56 -3.30 -3.81
CA CYS A 7 3.42 -4.44 -4.11
C CYS A 7 2.53 -5.54 -4.69
N THR A 8 2.57 -5.71 -5.99
CA THR A 8 1.64 -6.55 -6.75
C THR A 8 2.23 -7.89 -7.13
N LEU A 9 3.53 -8.05 -7.01
CA LEU A 9 4.24 -9.29 -7.29
C LEU A 9 3.84 -10.39 -6.29
N ASP A 10 3.70 -11.61 -6.77
CA ASP A 10 3.51 -12.77 -5.91
C ASP A 10 4.78 -13.12 -5.10
N PRO A 11 4.73 -14.04 -4.13
CA PRO A 11 5.89 -14.37 -3.31
C PRO A 11 7.11 -14.86 -4.12
N GLU A 12 6.92 -15.65 -5.15
CA GLU A 12 8.01 -16.15 -5.99
C GLU A 12 8.62 -15.02 -6.81
N GLU A 13 7.79 -14.19 -7.42
CA GLU A 13 8.20 -13.00 -8.17
C GLU A 13 8.97 -12.01 -7.28
N VAL A 14 8.54 -11.79 -6.04
CA VAL A 14 9.27 -10.95 -5.06
C VAL A 14 10.68 -11.50 -4.83
N SER A 15 10.84 -12.80 -4.61
CA SER A 15 12.16 -13.44 -4.46
C SER A 15 13.02 -13.26 -5.72
N ARG A 16 12.44 -13.42 -6.89
CA ARG A 16 13.14 -13.23 -8.17
C ARG A 16 13.54 -11.78 -8.42
N ALA A 17 12.64 -10.84 -8.13
CA ALA A 17 12.86 -9.40 -8.29
C ALA A 17 13.89 -8.83 -7.29
N SER A 18 14.08 -9.48 -6.14
CA SER A 18 15.01 -9.08 -5.09
C SER A 18 16.33 -9.85 -5.10
N ARG A 19 16.68 -10.48 -6.21
CA ARG A 19 18.00 -11.11 -6.41
C ARG A 19 19.13 -10.13 -6.16
N TYR A 20 20.21 -10.61 -5.57
CA TYR A 20 21.38 -9.83 -5.19
C TYR A 20 22.67 -10.57 -5.56
N ARG A 21 23.79 -9.86 -5.55
CA ARG A 21 25.12 -10.46 -5.68
C ARG A 21 25.77 -10.57 -4.30
N ASN A 22 26.24 -11.76 -3.99
CA ASN A 22 27.03 -11.99 -2.80
C ASN A 22 28.44 -11.35 -2.95
N ARG A 23 29.26 -11.42 -1.90
CA ARG A 23 30.64 -10.89 -1.89
C ARG A 23 31.55 -11.49 -2.95
N HIS A 24 31.24 -12.71 -3.39
CA HIS A 24 31.96 -13.41 -4.45
C HIS A 24 31.43 -13.10 -5.85
N GLY A 25 30.52 -12.13 -5.99
CA GLY A 25 29.91 -11.75 -7.25
C GLY A 25 28.86 -12.74 -7.78
N GLN A 26 28.55 -13.81 -7.05
CA GLN A 26 27.56 -14.81 -7.45
C GLN A 26 26.15 -14.27 -7.23
N ARG A 27 25.28 -14.46 -8.20
CA ARG A 27 23.86 -14.12 -8.05
C ARG A 27 23.16 -15.09 -7.08
N ARG A 28 22.44 -14.54 -6.14
CA ARG A 28 21.64 -15.26 -5.16
C ARG A 28 20.20 -14.78 -5.21
N GLN A 29 19.28 -15.70 -4.94
CA GLN A 29 17.86 -15.39 -4.77
C GLN A 29 17.50 -15.58 -3.29
N PRO A 30 16.99 -14.53 -2.61
CA PRO A 30 16.60 -14.69 -1.21
C PRO A 30 15.39 -15.62 -1.13
N ARG A 31 15.37 -16.46 -0.11
CA ARG A 31 14.22 -17.30 0.21
C ARG A 31 13.29 -16.55 1.15
N TRP A 32 12.04 -16.91 1.15
CA TRP A 32 11.13 -16.49 2.19
C TRP A 32 11.47 -17.21 3.49
N ARG A 33 11.37 -16.48 4.61
CA ARG A 33 11.37 -17.10 5.92
C ARG A 33 10.19 -18.07 6.01
N GLU A 34 10.39 -19.20 6.68
CA GLU A 34 9.39 -20.25 6.80
C GLU A 34 8.05 -19.70 7.34
N GLY A 35 6.94 -20.03 6.67
CA GLY A 35 5.59 -19.59 7.01
C GLY A 35 5.25 -18.12 6.70
N ASP A 36 6.21 -17.33 6.21
CA ASP A 36 5.96 -15.89 5.97
C ASP A 36 5.38 -15.61 4.57
N ALA A 37 5.69 -16.43 3.58
CA ALA A 37 5.10 -16.28 2.25
C ALA A 37 3.56 -16.28 2.30
N ASP A 38 2.98 -17.13 3.16
CA ASP A 38 1.53 -17.24 3.33
C ASP A 38 0.88 -16.06 4.06
N LYS A 39 1.66 -15.27 4.80
CA LYS A 39 1.20 -14.04 5.45
C LYS A 39 1.14 -12.85 4.51
N TYR A 40 1.93 -12.88 3.45
CA TYR A 40 1.96 -11.83 2.45
C TYR A 40 0.80 -11.97 1.46
N ARG A 41 0.20 -10.85 1.07
CA ARG A 41 -0.80 -10.76 0.00
C ARG A 41 -0.43 -9.61 -0.92
N PRO A 42 -0.27 -9.86 -2.23
CA PRO A 42 -0.09 -8.79 -3.23
C PRO A 42 -1.21 -7.76 -3.15
N SER A 43 -0.85 -6.50 -3.36
CA SER A 43 -1.86 -5.43 -3.31
C SER A 43 -1.41 -4.19 -4.06
N TYR A 44 -2.35 -3.60 -4.79
CA TYR A 44 -2.22 -2.30 -5.45
C TYR A 44 -2.31 -1.12 -4.47
N ASN A 45 -2.73 -1.35 -3.21
CA ASN A 45 -3.09 -0.27 -2.31
C ASN A 45 -2.88 -0.66 -0.83
N LYS A 46 -1.62 -0.94 -0.46
CA LYS A 46 -1.24 -1.31 0.90
C LYS A 46 -1.24 -0.09 1.83
N SER A 47 -1.78 -0.26 3.01
CA SER A 47 -1.80 0.74 4.08
C SER A 47 -1.09 0.22 5.34
N PRO A 48 -0.76 1.08 6.31
CA PRO A 48 -0.29 0.64 7.61
C PRO A 48 -1.14 -0.49 8.19
N GLN A 49 -0.51 -1.37 8.94
CA GLN A 49 -1.00 -2.62 9.53
C GLN A 49 -1.11 -3.80 8.55
N SER A 50 -0.94 -3.61 7.24
CA SER A 50 -0.80 -4.73 6.29
C SER A 50 0.59 -5.34 6.35
N PHE A 51 0.71 -6.61 5.92
CA PHE A 51 1.99 -7.29 5.76
C PHE A 51 2.61 -6.94 4.40
N SER A 52 3.91 -6.64 4.41
CA SER A 52 4.69 -6.35 3.20
C SER A 52 5.93 -7.25 3.14
N PRO A 53 6.48 -7.51 1.93
CA PRO A 53 7.74 -8.22 1.81
C PRO A 53 8.88 -7.31 2.25
N VAL A 54 9.70 -7.82 3.14
CA VAL A 54 10.84 -7.11 3.73
C VAL A 54 12.09 -7.96 3.58
N LEU A 55 13.10 -7.40 2.92
CA LEU A 55 14.41 -8.03 2.77
C LEU A 55 15.30 -7.64 3.93
N LEU A 56 16.00 -8.62 4.52
CA LEU A 56 16.91 -8.40 5.63
C LEU A 56 18.03 -9.45 5.64
N SER A 57 19.06 -9.22 6.46
CA SER A 57 20.14 -10.19 6.65
C SER A 57 19.59 -11.46 7.32
N GLN A 58 19.95 -12.62 6.79
CA GLN A 58 19.63 -13.93 7.39
C GLN A 58 20.17 -14.07 8.83
N ARG A 59 21.25 -13.36 9.16
CA ARG A 59 21.88 -13.38 10.49
C ARG A 59 20.98 -12.91 11.64
N HIS A 60 19.85 -12.28 11.35
CA HIS A 60 18.85 -11.96 12.37
C HIS A 60 18.09 -13.22 12.88
N PHE A 61 18.10 -14.29 12.09
CA PHE A 61 17.42 -15.55 12.42
C PHE A 61 18.42 -16.70 12.64
N ASP A 62 19.53 -16.68 11.90
CA ASP A 62 20.60 -17.66 11.99
C ASP A 62 21.95 -16.95 12.10
N LYS A 63 22.59 -17.03 13.27
CA LYS A 63 23.86 -16.35 13.56
C LYS A 63 25.03 -16.88 12.73
N ASP A 64 24.93 -18.14 12.27
CA ASP A 64 25.97 -18.82 11.49
C ASP A 64 25.82 -18.56 9.98
N ALA A 65 24.72 -17.90 9.57
CA ALA A 65 24.53 -17.52 8.18
C ALA A 65 25.62 -16.56 7.69
N SER A 66 25.91 -16.62 6.38
CA SER A 66 26.85 -15.70 5.75
C SER A 66 26.41 -14.25 5.95
N VAL A 67 27.41 -13.36 6.10
CA VAL A 67 27.14 -11.92 6.35
C VAL A 67 26.38 -11.23 5.21
N ASP A 68 26.44 -11.78 4.02
CA ASP A 68 25.76 -11.29 2.81
C ASP A 68 24.54 -12.12 2.42
N GLU A 69 24.16 -13.11 3.25
CA GLU A 69 22.94 -13.88 3.01
C GLU A 69 21.69 -13.09 3.40
N CYS A 70 20.75 -13.00 2.45
CA CYS A 70 19.51 -12.27 2.62
C CYS A 70 18.31 -13.23 2.65
N VAL A 71 17.29 -12.83 3.40
CA VAL A 71 16.00 -13.50 3.52
C VAL A 71 14.87 -12.49 3.32
N VAL A 72 13.75 -12.94 2.76
CA VAL A 72 12.50 -12.16 2.70
C VAL A 72 11.58 -12.61 3.84
N ALA A 73 11.09 -11.65 4.62
CA ALA A 73 10.09 -11.90 5.66
C ALA A 73 8.83 -11.07 5.40
N ALA A 74 7.67 -11.60 5.79
CA ALA A 74 6.45 -10.83 5.84
C ALA A 74 6.38 -10.09 7.17
N MET A 75 6.49 -8.77 7.14
CA MET A 75 6.42 -7.95 8.34
C MET A 75 5.23 -6.99 8.30
N ARG A 76 4.64 -6.74 9.46
CA ARG A 76 3.51 -5.82 9.61
C ARG A 76 4.00 -4.38 9.62
N TRP A 77 3.38 -3.52 8.82
CA TRP A 77 3.70 -2.10 8.77
C TRP A 77 3.17 -1.34 10.00
N GLY A 78 4.04 -0.66 10.69
CA GLY A 78 3.79 0.02 11.97
C GLY A 78 4.57 -0.67 13.08
N LEU A 79 5.78 -0.15 13.35
CA LEU A 79 6.74 -0.75 14.27
C LEU A 79 6.17 -0.76 15.70
N ILE A 80 6.13 -1.94 16.31
CA ILE A 80 5.83 -2.14 17.72
C ILE A 80 7.16 -2.43 18.42
N PRO A 81 7.63 -1.54 19.30
CA PRO A 81 8.91 -1.77 19.96
C PRO A 81 8.89 -3.00 20.86
N SER A 82 9.99 -3.76 20.89
CA SER A 82 10.12 -4.97 21.72
C SER A 82 9.92 -4.73 23.22
N TRP A 83 10.08 -3.49 23.68
CA TRP A 83 9.83 -3.10 25.08
C TRP A 83 8.37 -2.74 25.38
N PHE A 84 7.48 -2.66 24.37
CA PHE A 84 6.06 -2.38 24.57
C PHE A 84 5.38 -3.53 25.31
N ARG A 85 4.68 -3.25 26.42
CA ARG A 85 4.16 -4.26 27.37
C ARG A 85 2.64 -4.40 27.37
N GLU A 86 1.91 -3.50 26.68
CA GLU A 86 0.47 -3.65 26.55
C GLU A 86 0.11 -4.82 25.64
N ASP A 87 -1.03 -5.43 25.87
CA ASP A 87 -1.58 -6.55 25.11
C ASP A 87 -2.10 -6.16 23.71
N ASP A 88 -2.51 -4.89 23.56
CA ASP A 88 -3.03 -4.36 22.31
C ASP A 88 -2.13 -3.25 21.75
N PRO A 89 -1.54 -3.47 20.55
CA PRO A 89 -0.74 -2.44 19.87
C PRO A 89 -1.46 -1.13 19.59
N ARG A 90 -2.80 -1.12 19.56
CA ARG A 90 -3.61 0.10 19.39
C ARG A 90 -3.53 1.05 20.56
N LYS A 91 -3.13 0.57 21.72
CA LYS A 91 -2.88 1.39 22.91
C LYS A 91 -1.61 2.24 22.80
N MET A 92 -0.81 2.04 21.78
CA MET A 92 0.37 2.85 21.53
C MET A 92 -0.03 4.28 21.15
N GLN A 93 0.43 5.27 21.92
CA GLN A 93 -0.02 6.66 21.85
C GLN A 93 0.46 7.41 20.59
N TYR A 94 1.37 6.85 19.81
CA TYR A 94 1.97 7.49 18.63
C TYR A 94 2.10 6.54 17.46
N SER A 95 1.98 7.11 16.26
CA SER A 95 2.15 6.36 15.01
C SER A 95 3.61 6.09 14.73
N THR A 96 3.95 4.83 14.47
CA THR A 96 5.28 4.32 14.15
C THR A 96 5.41 3.82 12.72
N ASN A 97 4.47 4.22 11.86
CA ASN A 97 4.50 3.81 10.45
C ASN A 97 5.71 4.39 9.71
N ASN A 98 6.16 5.57 10.14
CA ASN A 98 7.30 6.27 9.57
C ASN A 98 8.25 6.78 10.66
N CYS A 99 9.54 6.68 10.38
CA CYS A 99 10.63 7.26 11.15
C CYS A 99 11.32 8.34 10.32
N ARG A 100 11.40 9.56 10.82
CA ARG A 100 12.21 10.62 10.18
C ARG A 100 13.68 10.36 10.44
N SER A 101 14.51 10.39 9.40
CA SER A 101 15.95 10.12 9.50
C SER A 101 16.66 11.05 10.49
N GLU A 102 16.29 12.33 10.52
CA GLU A 102 16.85 13.35 11.40
C GLU A 102 16.55 13.13 12.89
N SER A 103 15.45 12.43 13.22
CA SER A 103 15.06 12.12 14.61
C SER A 103 15.16 10.62 14.96
N LEU A 104 15.85 9.86 14.12
CA LEU A 104 15.98 8.40 14.30
C LEU A 104 16.69 8.06 15.61
N LEU A 105 17.73 8.80 15.97
CA LEU A 105 18.51 8.58 17.19
C LEU A 105 17.89 9.21 18.45
N ASP A 106 16.87 10.06 18.31
CA ASP A 106 16.25 10.74 19.44
C ASP A 106 15.20 9.89 20.12
N LYS A 107 14.49 9.05 19.35
CA LYS A 107 13.37 8.26 19.83
C LYS A 107 13.79 6.82 20.10
N LYS A 108 13.63 6.38 21.34
CA LYS A 108 13.99 5.02 21.79
C LYS A 108 13.41 3.93 20.88
N SER A 109 12.17 4.09 20.38
CA SER A 109 11.51 3.14 19.49
C SER A 109 12.24 2.88 18.17
N TYR A 110 13.09 3.81 17.72
CA TYR A 110 13.87 3.69 16.49
C TYR A 110 15.36 3.54 16.76
N LYS A 111 15.88 4.27 17.77
CA LYS A 111 17.28 4.21 18.18
C LYS A 111 17.71 2.81 18.58
N ASP A 112 16.93 2.14 19.44
CA ASP A 112 17.27 0.81 19.93
C ASP A 112 17.36 -0.21 18.79
N PRO A 113 16.35 -0.38 17.90
CA PRO A 113 16.47 -1.23 16.74
C PRO A 113 17.63 -0.88 15.82
N PHE A 114 17.85 0.42 15.56
CA PHE A 114 18.93 0.86 14.68
C PHE A 114 20.32 0.49 15.22
N LEU A 115 20.57 0.74 16.51
CA LEU A 115 21.85 0.42 17.16
C LEU A 115 22.08 -1.09 17.29
N LYS A 116 20.99 -1.89 17.38
CA LYS A 116 21.05 -3.36 17.33
C LYS A 116 21.23 -3.91 15.91
N GLY A 117 21.32 -3.04 14.90
CA GLY A 117 21.44 -3.46 13.51
C GLY A 117 20.16 -4.03 12.90
N GLN A 118 18.99 -3.83 13.51
CA GLN A 118 17.70 -4.27 13.01
C GLN A 118 17.25 -3.40 11.81
N ARG A 119 18.09 -3.38 10.79
CA ARG A 119 17.89 -2.68 9.52
C ARG A 119 17.26 -3.62 8.51
N CYS A 120 16.33 -3.12 7.72
CA CYS A 120 15.62 -3.88 6.71
C CYS A 120 15.34 -3.03 5.48
N VAL A 121 14.92 -3.69 4.38
CA VAL A 121 14.54 -3.04 3.13
C VAL A 121 13.12 -3.48 2.77
N ILE A 122 12.20 -2.52 2.72
CA ILE A 122 10.83 -2.76 2.30
C ILE A 122 10.81 -2.80 0.77
N LEU A 123 10.25 -3.88 0.22
CA LEU A 123 10.10 -4.07 -1.22
C LEU A 123 8.70 -3.62 -1.64
N ALA A 124 8.63 -2.78 -2.66
CA ALA A 124 7.38 -2.24 -3.18
C ALA A 124 7.47 -1.93 -4.66
N ASP A 125 6.36 -1.98 -5.39
CA ASP A 125 6.30 -1.48 -6.77
C ASP A 125 6.51 0.02 -6.80
N GLY A 126 5.98 0.71 -5.78
CA GLY A 126 6.04 2.14 -5.61
C GLY A 126 5.25 2.58 -4.38
N PHE A 127 5.16 3.87 -4.19
CA PHE A 127 4.38 4.48 -3.10
C PHE A 127 3.49 5.59 -3.62
N TYR A 128 2.50 5.98 -2.81
CA TYR A 128 1.59 7.06 -3.14
C TYR A 128 1.83 8.25 -2.23
N GLU A 129 1.77 9.45 -2.83
CA GLU A 129 1.69 10.71 -2.10
C GLU A 129 0.66 11.64 -2.76
N TRP A 130 0.19 12.60 -2.01
CA TRP A 130 -0.92 13.47 -2.39
C TRP A 130 -0.47 14.92 -2.51
N ARG A 131 -0.48 15.44 -3.75
CA ARG A 131 -0.34 16.87 -3.97
C ARG A 131 -1.59 17.59 -3.49
N ARG A 132 -1.41 18.57 -2.63
CA ARG A 132 -2.50 19.42 -2.15
C ARG A 132 -2.47 20.76 -2.90
N GLN A 133 -3.59 21.12 -3.52
CA GLN A 133 -3.81 22.41 -4.15
C GLN A 133 -5.15 22.97 -3.64
N GLY A 134 -5.08 23.88 -2.66
CA GLY A 134 -6.28 24.37 -1.97
C GLY A 134 -7.05 23.24 -1.29
N LYS A 135 -8.28 23.00 -1.71
CA LYS A 135 -9.15 21.92 -1.18
C LYS A 135 -8.97 20.57 -1.89
N GLU A 136 -8.29 20.56 -3.03
CA GLU A 136 -8.12 19.35 -3.83
C GLU A 136 -6.90 18.56 -3.40
N LYS A 137 -7.04 17.24 -3.50
CA LYS A 137 -5.95 16.27 -3.24
C LYS A 137 -5.85 15.35 -4.45
N GLN A 138 -4.76 15.52 -5.21
CA GLN A 138 -4.44 14.66 -6.33
C GLN A 138 -3.42 13.62 -5.89
N PRO A 139 -3.74 12.31 -5.89
CA PRO A 139 -2.77 11.25 -5.63
C PRO A 139 -1.84 11.04 -6.81
N PHE A 140 -0.59 10.74 -6.51
CA PHE A 140 0.46 10.36 -7.44
C PHE A 140 1.01 9.01 -7.04
N PHE A 141 1.32 8.16 -8.03
CA PHE A 141 2.11 6.96 -7.85
C PHE A 141 3.55 7.26 -8.22
N ILE A 142 4.49 6.89 -7.33
CA ILE A 142 5.91 7.24 -7.40
C ILE A 142 6.72 5.95 -7.34
N TYR A 143 7.61 5.74 -8.32
CA TYR A 143 8.29 4.46 -8.53
C TYR A 143 9.62 4.64 -9.26
N PHE A 144 10.46 3.59 -9.36
CA PHE A 144 11.63 3.61 -10.23
C PHE A 144 11.20 3.59 -11.70
N PRO A 145 11.90 4.31 -12.61
CA PRO A 145 11.70 4.15 -14.05
C PRO A 145 11.80 2.67 -14.43
N GLN A 146 10.83 2.20 -15.21
CA GLN A 146 10.79 0.84 -15.69
C GLN A 146 11.42 0.78 -17.07
N SER A 147 12.33 -0.18 -17.28
CA SER A 147 12.92 -0.41 -18.62
C SER A 147 11.85 -0.94 -19.57
N GLN A 148 11.71 -0.32 -20.73
CA GLN A 148 10.86 -0.87 -21.78
C GLN A 148 11.50 -2.15 -22.34
N PRO A 149 10.72 -3.21 -22.60
CA PRO A 149 11.27 -4.47 -23.17
C PRO A 149 11.94 -4.31 -24.53
N ASP A 150 11.64 -3.25 -25.27
CA ASP A 150 11.98 -3.09 -26.68
C ASP A 150 13.19 -2.17 -26.98
N SER A 151 13.92 -1.67 -25.98
CA SER A 151 15.02 -0.74 -26.24
C SER A 151 16.40 -1.39 -26.43
N VAL A 152 16.48 -2.70 -26.55
CA VAL A 152 17.74 -3.41 -26.83
C VAL A 152 17.67 -4.14 -28.20
N LEU A 153 17.43 -3.37 -29.23
CA LEU A 153 17.81 -3.79 -30.58
C LEU A 153 19.31 -3.51 -30.78
N GLY A 154 20.13 -4.54 -30.63
CA GLY A 154 21.51 -4.52 -31.12
C GLY A 154 22.59 -4.84 -30.10
N LYS A 155 22.57 -6.04 -29.56
CA LYS A 155 23.74 -6.91 -29.29
C LYS A 155 23.18 -8.23 -28.79
N GLU A 156 23.61 -9.34 -29.40
CA GLU A 156 23.45 -10.70 -28.91
C GLU A 156 24.23 -10.86 -27.57
N GLU A 157 23.80 -10.19 -26.53
CA GLU A 157 24.16 -10.61 -25.18
C GLU A 157 23.33 -11.86 -24.89
N GLN A 158 24.04 -12.96 -24.60
CA GLN A 158 23.49 -14.24 -24.18
C GLN A 158 22.30 -13.96 -23.27
N ARG A 159 21.09 -14.36 -23.68
CA ARG A 159 19.88 -14.27 -22.89
C ARG A 159 20.11 -15.04 -21.59
N ASP A 160 20.48 -14.33 -20.54
CA ASP A 160 20.53 -14.88 -19.20
C ASP A 160 19.08 -15.17 -18.82
N GLU A 161 18.62 -16.39 -19.03
CA GLU A 161 17.25 -16.87 -18.69
C GLU A 161 16.90 -16.61 -17.23
N ASN A 162 17.91 -16.32 -16.42
CA ASN A 162 17.78 -15.99 -15.02
C ASN A 162 17.64 -14.49 -14.73
N LYS A 163 17.68 -13.60 -15.73
CA LYS A 163 17.54 -12.15 -15.53
C LYS A 163 16.07 -11.80 -15.25
N TRP A 164 15.81 -11.11 -14.13
CA TRP A 164 14.49 -10.53 -13.88
C TRP A 164 14.20 -9.42 -14.89
N THR A 165 13.14 -9.58 -15.66
CA THR A 165 12.68 -8.62 -16.69
C THR A 165 11.35 -7.96 -16.31
N GLY A 166 10.78 -8.33 -15.16
CA GLY A 166 9.55 -7.74 -14.66
C GLY A 166 9.77 -6.37 -13.97
N TRP A 167 8.79 -5.97 -13.19
CA TRP A 167 8.80 -4.69 -12.51
C TRP A 167 10.02 -4.52 -11.58
N ARG A 168 10.75 -3.41 -11.71
CA ARG A 168 11.85 -3.04 -10.80
C ARG A 168 11.26 -2.52 -9.50
N LEU A 169 11.45 -3.26 -8.41
CA LEU A 169 10.96 -2.89 -7.10
C LEU A 169 11.73 -1.71 -6.51
N LEU A 170 11.03 -0.83 -5.79
CA LEU A 170 11.64 0.10 -4.85
C LEU A 170 12.25 -0.68 -3.68
N THR A 171 13.43 -0.23 -3.26
CA THR A 171 14.18 -0.71 -2.12
C THR A 171 14.20 0.39 -1.06
N ILE A 172 13.20 0.36 -0.17
CA ILE A 172 12.99 1.42 0.83
C ILE A 172 13.68 1.05 2.13
N ALA A 173 14.54 1.93 2.66
CA ALA A 173 15.19 1.73 3.96
C ALA A 173 14.17 1.75 5.10
N GLY A 174 14.31 0.81 6.01
CA GLY A 174 13.47 0.69 7.20
C GLY A 174 14.20 0.10 8.39
N LEU A 175 13.50 0.16 9.52
CA LEU A 175 13.88 -0.55 10.74
C LEU A 175 12.78 -1.53 11.10
N PHE A 176 13.15 -2.62 11.76
CA PHE A 176 12.19 -3.57 12.27
C PHE A 176 12.43 -3.87 13.75
N ASP A 177 11.40 -4.35 14.41
CA ASP A 177 11.53 -4.93 15.76
C ASP A 177 10.61 -6.15 15.88
N CYS A 178 10.92 -6.99 16.85
CA CYS A 178 10.17 -8.19 17.17
C CYS A 178 9.46 -7.99 18.51
N TRP A 179 8.15 -7.76 18.46
CA TRP A 179 7.34 -7.61 19.65
C TRP A 179 6.73 -8.95 20.05
N LYS A 180 6.84 -9.27 21.35
CA LYS A 180 6.24 -10.46 21.97
C LYS A 180 5.04 -10.02 22.80
N PRO A 181 3.81 -10.42 22.41
CA PRO A 181 2.62 -10.14 23.19
C PRO A 181 2.75 -10.71 24.62
N PRO A 182 2.26 -9.99 25.65
CA PRO A 182 2.34 -10.46 27.04
C PRO A 182 1.59 -11.78 27.30
N GLY A 183 0.58 -12.10 26.48
CA GLY A 183 -0.22 -13.33 26.55
C GLY A 183 0.45 -14.61 26.05
N GLY A 184 1.71 -14.56 25.61
CA GLY A 184 2.44 -15.72 25.10
C GLY A 184 2.10 -16.13 23.66
N GLU A 185 1.40 -15.26 22.92
CA GLU A 185 1.17 -15.43 21.49
C GLU A 185 2.48 -15.38 20.69
N GLU A 186 2.41 -15.80 19.41
CA GLU A 186 3.56 -15.76 18.54
C GLU A 186 4.15 -14.35 18.39
N PRO A 187 5.49 -14.22 18.35
CA PRO A 187 6.16 -12.96 18.14
C PRO A 187 5.76 -12.32 16.80
N ILE A 188 5.47 -11.03 16.82
CA ILE A 188 5.10 -10.26 15.63
C ILE A 188 6.28 -9.41 15.19
N TYR A 189 6.75 -9.65 13.96
CA TYR A 189 7.75 -8.80 13.32
C TYR A 189 7.05 -7.60 12.67
N THR A 190 7.52 -6.40 13.01
CA THR A 190 6.94 -5.15 12.55
C THR A 190 8.01 -4.21 12.05
N TYR A 191 7.68 -3.35 11.08
CA TYR A 191 8.63 -2.42 10.51
C TYR A 191 8.11 -0.99 10.46
N THR A 192 9.05 -0.05 10.35
CA THR A 192 8.80 1.35 10.03
C THR A 192 9.54 1.76 8.75
N VAL A 193 8.95 2.62 7.95
CA VAL A 193 9.61 3.23 6.79
C VAL A 193 10.45 4.42 7.27
N ILE A 194 11.71 4.50 6.87
CA ILE A 194 12.52 5.69 7.12
C ILE A 194 12.21 6.72 6.03
N THR A 195 12.01 7.98 6.45
CA THR A 195 11.73 9.08 5.54
C THR A 195 12.82 10.15 5.63
N VAL A 196 13.09 10.79 4.50
CA VAL A 196 14.00 11.92 4.32
C VAL A 196 13.24 13.09 3.72
N ASP A 197 13.87 14.26 3.60
CA ASP A 197 13.30 15.37 2.85
C ASP A 197 13.09 14.99 1.40
N ALA A 198 12.05 15.54 0.78
CA ALA A 198 11.77 15.25 -0.61
C ALA A 198 12.85 15.83 -1.52
N SER A 199 13.23 15.07 -2.54
CA SER A 199 14.09 15.55 -3.61
C SER A 199 13.40 16.66 -4.43
N PRO A 200 14.15 17.53 -5.13
CA PRO A 200 13.58 18.66 -5.87
C PRO A 200 12.45 18.29 -6.84
N ASN A 201 12.51 17.13 -7.48
CA ASN A 201 11.47 16.67 -8.39
C ASN A 201 10.17 16.25 -7.69
N LEU A 202 10.21 15.91 -6.40
CA LEU A 202 9.04 15.47 -5.62
C LEU A 202 8.46 16.55 -4.70
N GLN A 203 9.18 17.65 -4.44
CA GLN A 203 8.75 18.74 -3.54
C GLN A 203 7.39 19.34 -3.90
N ASN A 204 7.04 19.36 -5.18
CA ASN A 204 5.72 19.83 -5.65
C ASN A 204 4.57 18.88 -5.28
N ILE A 205 4.88 17.64 -4.88
CA ILE A 205 3.89 16.65 -4.47
C ILE A 205 3.80 16.60 -2.95
N HIS A 206 4.97 16.44 -2.29
CA HIS A 206 5.06 16.35 -0.83
C HIS A 206 6.46 16.78 -0.36
N ASP A 207 6.58 17.27 0.88
CA ASP A 207 7.83 17.71 1.52
C ASP A 207 8.75 16.56 1.98
N ARG A 208 8.21 15.32 2.02
CA ARG A 208 8.94 14.12 2.47
C ARG A 208 8.84 13.00 1.47
N MET A 209 9.85 12.13 1.44
CA MET A 209 9.86 10.88 0.67
C MET A 209 10.46 9.75 1.49
N PRO A 210 10.19 8.47 1.17
CA PRO A 210 10.95 7.35 1.72
C PRO A 210 12.43 7.48 1.38
N ALA A 211 13.30 7.05 2.29
CA ALA A 211 14.71 6.86 1.99
C ALA A 211 14.86 5.63 1.08
N VAL A 212 15.13 5.86 -0.20
CA VAL A 212 15.27 4.81 -1.21
C VAL A 212 16.74 4.49 -1.40
N LEU A 213 17.10 3.22 -1.29
CA LEU A 213 18.45 2.71 -1.53
C LEU A 213 18.59 2.37 -3.02
N ASP A 214 19.54 3.00 -3.70
CA ASP A 214 19.72 2.80 -5.13
C ASP A 214 20.77 1.74 -5.44
N GLY A 215 20.28 0.60 -5.90
CA GLY A 215 21.12 -0.50 -6.35
C GLY A 215 21.60 -1.45 -5.24
N GLU A 216 22.20 -2.55 -5.69
CA GLU A 216 22.61 -3.66 -4.82
C GLU A 216 23.67 -3.25 -3.79
N ALA A 217 24.53 -2.28 -4.11
CA ALA A 217 25.60 -1.84 -3.20
C ALA A 217 25.06 -1.15 -1.96
N ASP A 218 24.10 -0.23 -2.12
CA ASP A 218 23.51 0.49 -1.00
C ASP A 218 22.60 -0.41 -0.17
N VAL A 219 21.83 -1.30 -0.81
CA VAL A 219 21.03 -2.33 -0.14
C VAL A 219 21.94 -3.21 0.73
N ARG A 220 23.04 -3.73 0.16
CA ARG A 220 23.99 -4.57 0.90
C ARG A 220 24.60 -3.80 2.08
N ARG A 221 25.09 -2.58 1.88
CA ARG A 221 25.66 -1.75 2.94
C ARG A 221 24.65 -1.45 4.04
N TRP A 222 23.39 -1.22 3.68
CA TRP A 222 22.33 -0.99 4.67
C TRP A 222 22.05 -2.23 5.50
N LEU A 223 21.99 -3.42 4.90
CA LEU A 223 21.68 -4.69 5.56
C LEU A 223 22.87 -5.28 6.35
N ASP A 224 24.10 -4.90 6.02
CA ASP A 224 25.30 -5.41 6.69
C ASP A 224 25.51 -4.69 8.03
N PHE A 225 24.86 -5.17 9.06
CA PHE A 225 24.98 -4.61 10.41
C PHE A 225 26.22 -5.12 11.16
N GLY A 226 26.93 -6.12 10.64
CA GLY A 226 28.14 -6.67 11.25
C GLY A 226 29.39 -5.86 10.93
N GLU A 227 29.52 -5.38 9.70
CA GLU A 227 30.73 -4.67 9.24
C GLU A 227 30.48 -3.18 8.99
N VAL A 228 29.25 -2.79 8.61
CA VAL A 228 28.90 -1.40 8.35
C VAL A 228 28.42 -0.73 9.63
N LYS A 229 29.25 0.17 10.17
CA LYS A 229 28.95 0.97 11.36
C LYS A 229 27.63 1.73 11.18
N SER A 230 26.91 1.94 12.29
CA SER A 230 25.65 2.71 12.26
C SER A 230 25.82 4.12 11.70
N SER A 231 26.94 4.80 11.98
CA SER A 231 27.27 6.12 11.42
C SER A 231 27.38 6.12 9.88
N ASP A 232 27.91 5.04 9.30
CA ASP A 232 28.06 4.92 7.85
C ASP A 232 26.76 4.48 7.18
N ALA A 233 25.94 3.71 7.88
CA ALA A 233 24.59 3.37 7.42
C ALA A 233 23.68 4.62 7.35
N LEU A 234 23.79 5.56 8.29
CA LEU A 234 23.03 6.82 8.25
C LEU A 234 23.32 7.65 7.01
N LYS A 235 24.53 7.59 6.47
CA LYS A 235 24.92 8.33 5.25
C LYS A 235 24.19 7.87 4.00
N LEU A 236 23.60 6.67 4.02
CA LEU A 236 22.77 6.14 2.93
C LEU A 236 21.37 6.75 2.89
N LEU A 237 20.92 7.37 3.98
CA LEU A 237 19.59 7.95 4.10
C LEU A 237 19.56 9.35 3.46
N GLN A 238 19.56 9.38 2.13
CA GLN A 238 19.56 10.61 1.33
C GLN A 238 18.36 10.67 0.40
N PRO A 239 17.85 11.86 0.04
CA PRO A 239 16.86 12.01 -1.00
C PRO A 239 17.44 11.58 -2.34
N THR A 240 16.60 11.02 -3.23
CA THR A 240 17.00 10.63 -4.58
C THR A 240 16.11 11.30 -5.65
N ASN A 241 16.71 11.69 -6.77
CA ASN A 241 16.02 12.21 -7.95
C ASN A 241 15.69 11.12 -8.99
N LEU A 242 16.00 9.86 -8.70
CA LEU A 242 15.86 8.74 -9.64
C LEU A 242 14.41 8.26 -9.82
N LEU A 243 13.48 8.78 -9.05
CA LEU A 243 12.09 8.36 -9.09
C LEU A 243 11.32 9.11 -10.18
N THR A 244 10.43 8.38 -10.83
CA THR A 244 9.40 8.92 -11.72
C THR A 244 8.04 8.83 -11.07
N PHE A 245 7.06 9.57 -11.58
CA PHE A 245 5.72 9.58 -11.03
C PHE A 245 4.68 9.98 -12.07
N HIS A 246 3.44 9.60 -11.82
CA HIS A 246 2.28 10.07 -12.57
C HIS A 246 1.05 10.22 -11.66
N PRO A 247 0.10 11.08 -12.03
CA PRO A 247 -1.16 11.19 -11.30
C PRO A 247 -1.99 9.91 -11.49
N VAL A 248 -2.67 9.49 -10.41
CA VAL A 248 -3.55 8.32 -10.42
C VAL A 248 -4.96 8.67 -9.95
N SER A 249 -5.88 7.72 -10.14
CA SER A 249 -7.27 7.88 -9.75
C SER A 249 -7.43 8.09 -8.23
N SER A 250 -8.43 8.91 -7.85
CA SER A 250 -8.85 9.06 -6.45
C SER A 250 -9.40 7.78 -5.82
N LEU A 251 -9.54 6.69 -6.57
CA LEU A 251 -9.86 5.35 -6.04
C LEU A 251 -8.87 4.92 -4.96
N VAL A 252 -7.59 5.28 -5.10
CA VAL A 252 -6.55 4.96 -4.12
C VAL A 252 -6.79 5.60 -2.75
N ASN A 253 -7.61 6.64 -2.64
CA ASN A 253 -7.90 7.30 -1.37
C ASN A 253 -8.57 6.36 -0.36
N ASN A 254 -9.41 5.44 -0.83
CA ASN A 254 -9.97 4.40 0.01
C ASN A 254 -9.04 3.18 0.00
N SER A 255 -8.44 2.86 1.14
CA SER A 255 -7.52 1.72 1.29
C SER A 255 -8.14 0.34 1.05
N ARG A 256 -9.48 0.25 1.00
CA ARG A 256 -10.19 -0.98 0.65
C ARG A 256 -10.23 -1.25 -0.86
N ASN A 257 -10.00 -0.22 -1.68
CA ASN A 257 -9.86 -0.41 -3.12
C ASN A 257 -8.52 -1.06 -3.41
N ASN A 258 -8.56 -2.21 -4.03
CA ASN A 258 -7.39 -3.01 -4.39
C ASN A 258 -7.54 -3.53 -5.82
N SER A 259 -7.40 -2.63 -6.78
CA SER A 259 -7.53 -2.96 -8.20
C SER A 259 -6.42 -2.31 -9.03
N PRO A 260 -6.11 -2.83 -10.23
CA PRO A 260 -5.09 -2.29 -11.11
C PRO A 260 -5.28 -0.81 -11.44
N GLU A 261 -6.51 -0.31 -11.45
CA GLU A 261 -6.82 1.10 -11.71
C GLU A 261 -6.21 2.06 -10.68
N CYS A 262 -5.79 1.55 -9.50
CA CYS A 262 -5.07 2.35 -8.53
C CYS A 262 -3.69 2.82 -9.04
N LEU A 263 -3.07 2.08 -9.97
CA LEU A 263 -1.76 2.40 -10.55
C LEU A 263 -1.84 3.14 -11.89
N GLN A 264 -3.00 3.09 -12.56
CA GLN A 264 -3.13 3.62 -13.91
C GLN A 264 -3.01 5.14 -13.94
N PRO A 265 -2.25 5.70 -14.89
CA PRO A 265 -2.18 7.14 -15.11
C PRO A 265 -3.57 7.71 -15.43
N VAL A 266 -3.85 8.86 -14.87
CA VAL A 266 -5.06 9.64 -15.19
C VAL A 266 -4.67 11.06 -15.63
N ASP A 267 -5.46 11.66 -16.49
CA ASP A 267 -5.37 13.08 -16.77
C ASP A 267 -6.10 13.86 -15.67
N PRO A 268 -5.39 14.63 -14.83
CA PRO A 268 -6.04 15.43 -13.78
C PRO A 268 -6.97 16.52 -14.34
N GLN A 269 -6.78 16.92 -15.62
CA GLN A 269 -7.57 17.96 -16.28
C GLN A 269 -8.76 17.40 -17.04
N ALA A 270 -8.82 16.08 -17.24
CA ALA A 270 -9.99 15.45 -17.83
C ALA A 270 -11.24 15.78 -17.00
N LYS A 271 -12.22 16.43 -17.64
CA LYS A 271 -13.51 16.71 -17.01
C LYS A 271 -14.05 15.39 -16.45
N LYS A 272 -14.22 15.32 -15.14
CA LYS A 272 -14.91 14.20 -14.52
C LYS A 272 -16.30 14.16 -15.12
N GLU A 273 -16.59 13.17 -15.95
CA GLU A 273 -17.96 12.93 -16.37
C GLU A 273 -18.83 12.85 -15.11
N PRO A 274 -19.90 13.62 -15.04
CA PRO A 274 -20.76 13.62 -13.86
C PRO A 274 -21.24 12.17 -13.66
N LYS A 275 -20.91 11.58 -12.53
CA LYS A 275 -21.42 10.24 -12.18
C LYS A 275 -22.92 10.29 -12.32
N PRO A 276 -23.54 9.36 -13.11
CA PRO A 276 -24.99 9.36 -13.30
C PRO A 276 -25.64 9.29 -11.91
N THR A 277 -26.44 10.30 -11.60
CA THR A 277 -27.23 10.36 -10.37
C THR A 277 -28.20 9.19 -10.33
N ALA A 278 -28.72 8.85 -9.16
CA ALA A 278 -29.75 7.81 -9.03
C ALA A 278 -30.93 8.09 -9.99
N SER A 279 -31.29 9.36 -10.16
CA SER A 279 -32.32 9.82 -11.10
C SER A 279 -31.94 9.59 -12.57
N SER A 280 -30.69 9.84 -12.97
CA SER A 280 -30.24 9.58 -14.35
C SER A 280 -30.12 8.08 -14.65
N LYS A 281 -29.75 7.25 -13.66
CA LYS A 281 -29.77 5.78 -13.81
C LYS A 281 -31.18 5.24 -13.97
N MET A 282 -32.15 5.80 -13.23
CA MET A 282 -33.55 5.46 -13.33
C MET A 282 -34.13 5.86 -14.69
N MET A 283 -33.77 7.04 -15.19
CA MET A 283 -34.17 7.51 -16.50
C MET A 283 -33.58 6.69 -17.65
N MET A 284 -32.29 6.25 -17.53
CA MET A 284 -31.68 5.35 -18.50
C MET A 284 -32.29 3.94 -18.49
N SER A 285 -32.74 3.45 -17.33
CA SER A 285 -33.48 2.20 -17.20
C SER A 285 -34.82 2.29 -17.94
N TRP A 286 -35.55 3.37 -17.77
CA TRP A 286 -36.83 3.60 -18.48
C TRP A 286 -36.68 3.71 -19.99
N LEU A 287 -35.60 4.33 -20.48
CA LEU A 287 -35.29 4.43 -21.91
C LEU A 287 -34.92 3.05 -22.52
N LYS A 288 -34.31 2.15 -21.74
CA LYS A 288 -34.05 0.78 -22.19
C LYS A 288 -35.28 -0.09 -22.24
N ASP A 289 -36.22 0.07 -21.31
CA ASP A 289 -37.50 -0.72 -21.29
C ASP A 289 -38.53 -0.19 -22.29
N GLY A 290 -38.37 1.04 -22.81
CA GLY A 290 -39.28 1.67 -23.76
C GLY A 290 -39.15 1.22 -25.23
N SER A 291 -38.21 0.34 -25.60
CA SER A 291 -37.93 0.00 -27.00
C SER A 291 -38.51 -1.34 -27.48
N SER A 292 -39.41 -2.00 -26.73
CA SER A 292 -40.10 -3.21 -27.18
C SER A 292 -41.58 -3.21 -26.83
N SER A 293 -42.34 -2.28 -27.40
CA SER A 293 -43.79 -2.38 -27.38
C SER A 293 -44.31 -2.21 -28.79
N LYS A 294 -44.52 -3.34 -29.49
CA LYS A 294 -45.35 -3.40 -30.71
C LYS A 294 -46.79 -3.09 -30.35
N ARG A 295 -47.34 -2.02 -30.96
CA ARG A 295 -48.74 -1.69 -30.98
C ARG A 295 -49.54 -2.93 -31.48
N LYS A 296 -50.50 -3.38 -30.68
CA LYS A 296 -51.66 -4.11 -31.15
C LYS A 296 -52.87 -3.20 -31.07
N GLU A 297 -53.57 -3.08 -32.19
CA GLU A 297 -54.85 -2.36 -32.34
C GLU A 297 -56.00 -3.04 -31.58
N PRO A 298 -57.05 -2.29 -31.21
CA PRO A 298 -58.13 -2.80 -30.38
C PRO A 298 -59.25 -3.44 -31.20
N SER A 299 -59.75 -4.56 -30.73
CA SER A 299 -61.03 -5.10 -31.17
C SER A 299 -62.08 -5.03 -30.06
N THR A 300 -63.29 -4.66 -30.48
CA THR A 300 -64.49 -4.23 -29.81
C THR A 300 -65.21 -5.27 -29.02
N CYS A 301 -65.98 -4.78 -28.00
CA CYS A 301 -67.26 -5.30 -27.42
C CYS A 301 -67.23 -6.63 -26.62
N ASP A 302 -67.76 -6.77 -25.43
CA ASP A 302 -69.10 -6.50 -24.93
C ASP A 302 -69.19 -6.63 -23.40
N ALA A 303 -70.27 -6.12 -22.89
CA ALA A 303 -70.77 -5.82 -21.59
C ALA A 303 -70.90 -6.93 -20.52
N THR A 304 -71.01 -6.46 -19.31
CA THR A 304 -71.93 -6.81 -18.20
C THR A 304 -71.33 -7.44 -16.93
N THR A 305 -71.69 -6.77 -15.89
CA THR A 305 -72.23 -7.02 -14.55
C THR A 305 -71.36 -7.11 -13.33
N HIS A 306 -71.59 -6.06 -12.49
CA HIS A 306 -71.68 -5.96 -11.03
C HIS A 306 -71.09 -7.03 -10.11
N LYS A 307 -70.30 -6.58 -9.17
CA LYS A 307 -70.61 -6.52 -7.71
C LYS A 307 -69.43 -6.02 -6.86
N HIS A 308 -69.73 -5.08 -5.98
CA HIS A 308 -68.93 -4.55 -4.89
C HIS A 308 -69.06 -5.40 -3.60
N PRO A 309 -68.42 -5.00 -2.46
CA PRO A 309 -67.09 -5.39 -1.96
C PRO A 309 -67.23 -6.24 -0.66
N PRO A 310 -66.15 -6.46 0.08
CA PRO A 310 -66.01 -5.70 1.33
C PRO A 310 -64.58 -5.36 1.81
N LYS A 311 -64.60 -4.44 2.74
CA LYS A 311 -63.54 -3.75 3.49
C LYS A 311 -62.70 -4.60 4.44
N ALA A 312 -61.55 -3.97 4.77
CA ALA A 312 -60.81 -3.93 6.06
C ALA A 312 -59.50 -4.72 6.04
N LYS A 313 -58.35 -4.27 6.51
CA LYS A 313 -57.99 -3.38 7.64
C LYS A 313 -56.57 -2.88 7.43
N GLU A 314 -56.34 -1.70 8.02
CA GLU A 314 -55.07 -1.03 8.23
C GLU A 314 -54.02 -1.89 8.98
N ASP A 315 -52.75 -1.71 8.61
CA ASP A 315 -51.70 -1.61 9.64
C ASP A 315 -50.62 -0.67 9.15
N LEU A 316 -50.53 0.48 9.86
CA LEU A 316 -49.47 1.47 9.82
C LEU A 316 -48.18 0.86 10.35
N LYS A 317 -47.08 1.05 9.66
CA LYS A 317 -45.75 1.16 10.29
C LYS A 317 -44.99 2.36 9.75
N SER A 318 -44.75 3.25 10.66
CA SER A 318 -44.17 4.56 10.60
C SER A 318 -42.80 4.63 9.92
N SER A 319 -42.66 5.57 9.00
CA SER A 319 -41.42 6.15 8.53
C SER A 319 -40.78 6.98 9.66
N GLY A 320 -39.58 6.59 10.12
CA GLY A 320 -38.76 7.38 11.01
C GLY A 320 -38.21 8.60 10.26
N THR A 321 -38.74 9.75 10.59
CA THR A 321 -38.37 11.05 10.03
C THR A 321 -37.05 11.59 10.59
N LEU A 322 -36.40 12.43 9.82
CA LEU A 322 -35.15 13.15 10.08
C LEU A 322 -35.12 13.90 11.45
N GLU A 323 -36.29 14.18 12.03
CA GLU A 323 -36.46 14.83 13.32
C GLU A 323 -36.03 13.97 14.52
N ASN A 324 -36.15 12.63 14.42
CA ASN A 324 -35.68 11.72 15.49
C ASN A 324 -34.15 11.61 15.53
N TRP A 325 -33.46 11.88 14.42
CA TRP A 325 -32.00 11.90 14.38
C TRP A 325 -31.42 13.20 14.94
N LEU A 326 -32.10 14.31 14.79
CA LEU A 326 -31.69 15.62 15.32
C LEU A 326 -31.89 15.73 16.83
N ASN A 327 -32.90 15.06 17.39
CA ASN A 327 -33.18 15.09 18.83
C ASN A 327 -32.24 14.20 19.65
N SER A 328 -31.63 13.17 19.03
CA SER A 328 -30.64 12.33 19.72
C SER A 328 -29.25 12.99 19.86
N LYS A 329 -28.98 14.10 19.19
CA LYS A 329 -27.73 14.87 19.33
C LYS A 329 -27.79 15.99 20.37
N LYS A 330 -28.97 16.42 20.81
CA LYS A 330 -29.12 17.45 21.85
C LYS A 330 -29.01 16.93 23.30
N ALA A 331 -29.08 15.64 23.54
CA ALA A 331 -29.03 15.01 24.86
C ALA A 331 -27.62 14.58 25.31
N ARG A 332 -26.54 15.10 24.71
CA ARG A 332 -25.15 14.80 25.09
C ARG A 332 -24.27 16.02 25.32
N ILE A 333 -24.91 17.18 25.62
CA ILE A 333 -24.21 18.38 26.09
C ILE A 333 -25.10 18.94 27.20
N ASP A 334 -25.01 18.34 28.37
CA ASP A 334 -25.24 18.87 29.70
C ASP A 334 -24.54 17.92 30.69
#